data_f0d71b6a20ff58bfcb8833659ee628dd
#
_entry.id   f0d71b6a20ff58bfcb8833659ee628dd
#
_cell.length_a   1.000
_cell.length_b   1.000
_cell.length_c   1.000
_cell.angle_alpha   90.00
_cell.angle_beta   90.00
_cell.angle_gamma   90.00
#
_symmetry.space_group_name_H-M   'P 1'
#
loop_
_entity.id
_entity.type
_entity.pdbx_description
1 polymer ?
#
loop_
_entity_poly.entity_id
_entity_poly.type
_entity_poly.pdbx_seq_one_letter_code
_entity_poly.pdbx_strand_id
1 'polypeptide(L)'
;MARWWRRGAAGESQGTGAQPPRPRQEQEGRREHREPTDGQPPPSPDAEEPAGGYGNGRRLVGGHITITEVTEGRPEQEIARVELSAEEIHTMRARSAIDTLGPEHPDALTAMRELAQVLGAIPGRGEEAVELCQHVVRTQWTMLGDRHEETLRTSVELAELLHTTGQLRLSETAWRDTFRAQAETLGRDHPDTLRSATGLASVLEDLGRAAEAEPLLRDVLERRARQLGRDHPDVLSATNAHAASLLKCGRHEEAERALRALVPRLEDRYGRDHERTIAARSNLGAVLVRLDRPAEAEQHIRAVVRSTEATSGPHHESTFTARNNLAAVLHAQERYEEAVPILRAILSGRVALHGDDHPITVVTRDNLANVLIDVGHHTEAAELLDRCARDYRRTYGPGHPRLRAAEDKLAWLRSP
;
A
#
# COMPACT_ATOMS: atom_id res chain seq x y z
N MET A 1 -5.61 -19.99 6.75
CA MET A 1 -5.69 -20.47 5.35
C MET A 1 -6.79 -21.50 5.13
N ALA A 2 -6.81 -22.65 5.82
CA ALA A 2 -7.80 -23.72 5.54
C ALA A 2 -9.29 -23.31 5.60
N ARG A 3 -9.70 -22.31 6.35
CA ARG A 3 -11.10 -21.83 6.42
C ARG A 3 -11.47 -20.88 5.28
N TRP A 4 -10.53 -20.14 4.76
CA TRP A 4 -10.76 -19.18 3.69
C TRP A 4 -10.88 -19.89 2.33
N TRP A 5 -10.03 -20.90 2.09
CA TRP A 5 -10.01 -21.70 0.88
C TRP A 5 -11.25 -22.61 0.69
N ARG A 6 -11.91 -23.03 1.78
CA ARG A 6 -13.11 -23.90 1.72
C ARG A 6 -14.38 -23.17 1.28
N ARG A 7 -14.44 -21.85 1.34
CA ARG A 7 -15.63 -21.09 0.91
C ARG A 7 -15.69 -20.78 -0.59
N GLY A 8 -14.57 -20.84 -1.30
CA GLY A 8 -14.51 -20.67 -2.77
C GLY A 8 -14.70 -21.95 -3.55
N ALA A 9 -14.75 -23.10 -2.91
CA ALA A 9 -14.86 -24.43 -3.55
C ALA A 9 -16.26 -25.09 -3.47
N ALA A 10 -17.30 -24.33 -3.07
CA ALA A 10 -18.67 -24.81 -3.03
C ALA A 10 -19.44 -24.50 -4.34
N GLY A 11 -18.83 -24.79 -5.46
CA GLY A 11 -19.44 -24.88 -6.77
C GLY A 11 -18.78 -26.03 -7.50
N GLU A 12 -19.56 -27.15 -7.60
CA GLU A 12 -19.31 -28.35 -8.41
C GLU A 12 -18.32 -29.41 -7.91
N SER A 13 -18.86 -30.49 -7.67
CA SER A 13 -18.80 -31.90 -8.05
C SER A 13 -18.70 -32.89 -6.90
N GLN A 14 -19.75 -33.71 -6.79
CA GLN A 14 -19.75 -35.03 -6.15
C GLN A 14 -18.87 -35.97 -6.97
N GLY A 15 -17.98 -36.71 -6.28
CA GLY A 15 -17.32 -37.83 -6.96
C GLY A 15 -16.11 -38.40 -6.20
N THR A 16 -16.35 -39.50 -5.50
CA THR A 16 -15.49 -40.68 -5.22
C THR A 16 -14.18 -40.49 -4.45
N GLY A 17 -14.14 -41.17 -3.30
CA GLY A 17 -13.01 -41.28 -2.40
C GLY A 17 -11.80 -42.04 -2.99
N ALA A 18 -10.64 -41.52 -2.67
CA ALA A 18 -9.39 -42.26 -2.63
C ALA A 18 -8.49 -41.64 -1.53
N GLN A 19 -8.01 -42.50 -0.64
CA GLN A 19 -7.07 -42.12 0.43
C GLN A 19 -5.69 -41.81 -0.18
N PRO A 20 -4.94 -40.81 0.34
CA PRO A 20 -3.56 -40.55 -0.08
C PRO A 20 -2.59 -41.58 0.50
N PRO A 21 -1.52 -41.93 -0.23
CA PRO A 21 -0.49 -42.86 0.24
C PRO A 21 0.45 -42.21 1.27
N ARG A 22 0.92 -43.03 2.22
CA ARG A 22 1.87 -42.67 3.27
C ARG A 22 3.28 -42.40 2.69
N PRO A 23 4.05 -41.45 3.24
CA PRO A 23 5.43 -41.20 2.79
C PRO A 23 6.38 -42.33 3.19
N ARG A 24 7.24 -42.68 2.26
CA ARG A 24 8.38 -43.63 2.47
C ARG A 24 9.49 -42.87 3.20
N GLN A 25 10.04 -43.52 4.21
CA GLN A 25 11.32 -43.19 4.85
C GLN A 25 12.46 -43.41 3.87
N GLU A 26 13.27 -42.39 3.61
CA GLU A 26 14.56 -42.51 2.94
C GLU A 26 15.72 -42.36 3.94
N GLN A 27 16.70 -43.22 3.75
CA GLN A 27 17.84 -43.44 4.61
C GLN A 27 18.89 -42.34 4.47
N GLU A 28 19.52 -42.01 5.61
CA GLU A 28 20.69 -41.14 5.70
C GLU A 28 21.87 -41.67 4.90
N GLY A 29 22.35 -40.90 3.95
CA GLY A 29 23.62 -41.08 3.27
C GLY A 29 24.54 -39.91 3.59
N ARG A 30 25.60 -40.20 4.39
CA ARG A 30 26.72 -39.30 4.66
C ARG A 30 27.34 -38.81 3.36
N ARG A 31 27.53 -37.50 3.22
CA ARG A 31 28.49 -36.89 2.27
C ARG A 31 29.41 -35.92 2.98
N GLU A 32 30.69 -36.14 2.70
CA GLU A 32 31.86 -35.45 3.23
C GLU A 32 31.93 -33.97 2.84
N HIS A 33 32.44 -33.18 3.78
CA HIS A 33 32.82 -31.77 3.57
C HIS A 33 33.94 -31.66 2.51
N ARG A 34 33.70 -30.81 1.51
CA ARG A 34 34.75 -30.19 0.70
C ARG A 34 34.60 -28.69 0.80
N GLU A 35 35.64 -28.05 1.28
CA GLU A 35 35.80 -26.60 1.29
C GLU A 35 35.87 -26.06 -0.14
N PRO A 36 35.26 -24.88 -0.44
CA PRO A 36 35.48 -24.21 -1.70
C PRO A 36 36.70 -23.29 -1.63
N THR A 37 37.58 -23.47 -2.59
CA THR A 37 38.74 -22.64 -2.90
C THR A 37 38.34 -21.28 -3.48
N ASP A 38 39.12 -20.28 -3.13
CA ASP A 38 39.12 -18.88 -3.50
C ASP A 38 38.92 -18.53 -4.99
N GLY A 39 38.26 -17.40 -5.20
CA GLY A 39 38.67 -16.42 -6.19
C GLY A 39 37.96 -16.40 -7.52
N GLN A 40 36.70 -15.90 -7.55
CA GLN A 40 36.23 -15.19 -8.73
C GLN A 40 35.45 -13.93 -8.30
N PRO A 41 35.72 -12.76 -8.94
CA PRO A 41 34.97 -11.55 -8.68
C PRO A 41 33.52 -11.69 -9.18
N PRO A 42 32.55 -10.94 -8.60
CA PRO A 42 31.16 -10.97 -9.06
C PRO A 42 31.06 -10.47 -10.50
N PRO A 43 30.15 -11.02 -11.31
CA PRO A 43 29.95 -10.58 -12.68
C PRO A 43 29.42 -9.13 -12.71
N SER A 44 29.93 -8.38 -13.68
CA SER A 44 29.54 -7.01 -13.99
C SER A 44 28.05 -6.91 -14.30
N PRO A 45 27.38 -5.75 -14.03
CA PRO A 45 25.95 -5.56 -14.23
C PRO A 45 25.49 -5.54 -15.71
N ASP A 46 26.37 -5.84 -16.66
CA ASP A 46 26.11 -5.92 -18.10
C ASP A 46 25.98 -7.36 -18.63
N ALA A 47 25.59 -8.32 -17.77
CA ALA A 47 25.26 -9.65 -18.26
C ALA A 47 23.95 -9.57 -19.05
N GLU A 48 24.05 -9.60 -20.37
CA GLU A 48 22.94 -9.73 -21.30
C GLU A 48 22.03 -10.89 -20.89
N GLU A 49 20.77 -10.60 -20.55
CA GLU A 49 19.74 -11.62 -20.37
C GLU A 49 19.68 -12.49 -21.64
N PRO A 50 19.53 -13.81 -21.53
CA PRO A 50 19.37 -14.66 -22.69
C PRO A 50 18.16 -14.22 -23.50
N ALA A 51 18.42 -13.75 -24.72
CA ALA A 51 17.40 -13.25 -25.64
C ALA A 51 16.39 -14.37 -25.95
N GLY A 52 15.20 -14.29 -25.34
CA GLY A 52 14.07 -15.13 -25.69
C GLY A 52 13.64 -14.83 -27.12
N GLY A 53 13.96 -15.73 -28.04
CA GLY A 53 13.56 -15.62 -29.45
C GLY A 53 12.09 -15.95 -29.58
N TYR A 54 11.26 -14.95 -29.88
CA TYR A 54 9.90 -15.17 -30.37
C TYR A 54 9.98 -15.45 -31.87
N GLY A 55 9.38 -16.56 -32.35
CA GLY A 55 9.43 -16.97 -33.75
C GLY A 55 9.11 -15.82 -34.73
N ASN A 56 9.79 -15.78 -35.86
CA ASN A 56 9.73 -14.77 -36.89
C ASN A 56 10.48 -13.45 -36.64
N GLY A 57 11.75 -13.50 -36.24
CA GLY A 57 12.61 -12.27 -36.26
C GLY A 57 12.18 -11.17 -35.27
N ARG A 58 11.46 -11.50 -34.21
CA ARG A 58 11.07 -10.57 -33.14
C ARG A 58 11.92 -10.82 -31.90
N ARG A 59 12.62 -9.79 -31.45
CA ARG A 59 13.45 -9.86 -30.25
C ARG A 59 13.02 -8.80 -29.25
N LEU A 60 12.79 -9.18 -27.99
CA LEU A 60 12.56 -8.24 -26.89
C LEU A 60 13.91 -7.85 -26.31
N VAL A 61 14.29 -6.58 -26.40
CA VAL A 61 15.54 -6.04 -25.84
C VAL A 61 15.22 -4.73 -25.13
N GLY A 62 15.48 -4.65 -23.83
CA GLY A 62 15.40 -3.39 -23.06
C GLY A 62 14.05 -2.65 -23.16
N GLY A 63 12.91 -3.37 -23.21
CA GLY A 63 11.57 -2.76 -23.29
C GLY A 63 11.09 -2.45 -24.71
N HIS A 64 11.81 -2.90 -25.74
CA HIS A 64 11.43 -2.71 -27.13
C HIS A 64 11.33 -4.05 -27.85
N ILE A 65 10.37 -4.19 -28.77
CA ILE A 65 10.39 -5.26 -29.77
C ILE A 65 11.13 -4.72 -30.99
N THR A 66 12.27 -5.34 -31.30
CA THR A 66 12.95 -5.15 -32.56
C THR A 66 12.43 -6.20 -33.55
N ILE A 67 11.89 -5.75 -34.65
CA ILE A 67 11.46 -6.61 -35.76
C ILE A 67 12.56 -6.57 -36.79
N THR A 68 13.20 -7.73 -37.07
CA THR A 68 14.26 -7.85 -38.08
C THR A 68 13.78 -8.70 -39.25
N GLU A 69 14.12 -8.29 -40.47
CA GLU A 69 13.95 -9.11 -41.65
C GLU A 69 15.17 -10.02 -41.81
N VAL A 70 14.91 -11.32 -41.81
CA VAL A 70 15.96 -12.31 -42.06
C VAL A 70 15.80 -12.78 -43.52
N THR A 71 16.68 -12.33 -44.39
CA THR A 71 16.73 -12.80 -45.78
C THR A 71 17.98 -13.66 -45.93
N GLU A 72 17.83 -14.84 -46.53
CA GLU A 72 18.93 -15.81 -46.73
C GLU A 72 20.12 -15.13 -47.45
N GLY A 73 21.28 -15.12 -46.77
CA GLY A 73 22.52 -14.55 -47.32
C GLY A 73 22.72 -13.05 -47.14
N ARG A 74 21.86 -12.34 -46.39
CA ARG A 74 22.02 -10.94 -46.00
C ARG A 74 22.08 -10.75 -44.49
N PRO A 75 22.80 -9.69 -43.98
CA PRO A 75 22.74 -9.39 -42.57
C PRO A 75 21.30 -9.02 -42.14
N GLU A 76 20.92 -9.40 -40.93
CA GLU A 76 19.64 -9.04 -40.32
C GLU A 76 19.46 -7.51 -40.38
N GLN A 77 18.34 -7.06 -40.94
CA GLN A 77 18.01 -5.65 -41.03
C GLN A 77 16.84 -5.31 -40.13
N GLU A 78 17.04 -4.35 -39.21
CA GLU A 78 15.97 -3.84 -38.34
C GLU A 78 14.94 -3.08 -39.18
N ILE A 79 13.69 -3.57 -39.19
CA ILE A 79 12.58 -2.98 -39.94
C ILE A 79 11.76 -2.03 -39.06
N ALA A 80 11.60 -2.36 -37.80
CA ALA A 80 10.81 -1.58 -36.84
C ALA A 80 11.27 -1.79 -35.42
N ARG A 81 11.16 -0.73 -34.62
CA ARG A 81 11.33 -0.74 -33.16
C ARG A 81 10.04 -0.26 -32.51
N VAL A 82 9.43 -1.10 -31.71
CA VAL A 82 8.18 -0.81 -31.01
C VAL A 82 8.46 -0.72 -29.52
N GLU A 83 8.19 0.44 -28.92
CA GLU A 83 8.22 0.61 -27.47
C GLU A 83 6.99 -0.05 -26.86
N LEU A 84 7.20 -0.86 -25.81
CA LEU A 84 6.15 -1.54 -25.09
C LEU A 84 5.98 -0.92 -23.70
N SER A 85 4.76 -0.85 -23.24
CA SER A 85 4.45 -0.54 -21.84
C SER A 85 4.91 -1.68 -20.92
N ALA A 86 5.10 -1.37 -19.64
CA ALA A 86 5.42 -2.40 -18.64
C ALA A 86 4.36 -3.52 -18.60
N GLU A 87 3.08 -3.19 -18.75
CA GLU A 87 1.99 -4.16 -18.83
C GLU A 87 2.17 -5.12 -20.01
N GLU A 88 2.43 -4.60 -21.20
CA GLU A 88 2.63 -5.43 -22.40
C GLU A 88 3.83 -6.36 -22.26
N ILE A 89 4.94 -5.87 -21.71
CA ILE A 89 6.16 -6.65 -21.48
C ILE A 89 5.86 -7.81 -20.51
N HIS A 90 5.28 -7.53 -19.35
CA HIS A 90 4.99 -8.55 -18.34
C HIS A 90 3.88 -9.52 -18.81
N THR A 91 2.90 -9.04 -19.58
CA THR A 91 1.89 -9.92 -20.20
C THR A 91 2.52 -10.88 -21.19
N MET A 92 3.44 -10.41 -22.04
CA MET A 92 4.15 -11.26 -23.00
C MET A 92 5.05 -12.27 -22.28
N ARG A 93 5.78 -11.85 -21.24
CA ARG A 93 6.63 -12.75 -20.43
C ARG A 93 5.80 -13.85 -19.78
N ALA A 94 4.68 -13.49 -19.13
CA ALA A 94 3.81 -14.46 -18.48
C ALA A 94 3.21 -15.47 -19.48
N ARG A 95 2.69 -14.98 -20.63
CA ARG A 95 2.17 -15.87 -21.69
C ARG A 95 3.25 -16.79 -22.23
N SER A 96 4.41 -16.27 -22.58
CA SER A 96 5.51 -17.08 -23.09
C SER A 96 5.98 -18.15 -22.10
N ALA A 97 6.07 -17.79 -20.83
CA ALA A 97 6.42 -18.75 -19.78
C ALA A 97 5.34 -19.85 -19.61
N ILE A 98 4.07 -19.48 -19.65
CA ILE A 98 2.95 -20.43 -19.58
C ILE A 98 2.96 -21.37 -20.79
N ASP A 99 3.12 -20.82 -22.00
CA ASP A 99 3.07 -21.60 -23.26
C ASP A 99 4.27 -22.57 -23.38
N THR A 100 5.43 -22.18 -22.88
CA THR A 100 6.67 -22.99 -23.01
C THR A 100 6.90 -23.96 -21.87
N LEU A 101 6.54 -23.58 -20.64
CA LEU A 101 6.89 -24.31 -19.42
C LEU A 101 5.65 -24.88 -18.72
N GLY A 102 4.46 -24.40 -19.06
CA GLY A 102 3.21 -24.70 -18.37
C GLY A 102 2.88 -23.73 -17.22
N PRO A 103 1.57 -23.62 -16.88
CA PRO A 103 1.10 -22.61 -15.90
C PRO A 103 1.55 -22.87 -14.45
N GLU A 104 1.97 -24.07 -14.13
CA GLU A 104 2.41 -24.45 -12.78
C GLU A 104 3.94 -24.36 -12.62
N HIS A 105 4.68 -24.09 -13.69
CA HIS A 105 6.14 -23.98 -13.61
C HIS A 105 6.56 -22.77 -12.74
N PRO A 106 7.59 -22.89 -11.88
CA PRO A 106 8.04 -21.80 -11.00
C PRO A 106 8.28 -20.47 -11.73
N ASP A 107 8.89 -20.50 -12.91
CA ASP A 107 9.17 -19.30 -13.70
C ASP A 107 7.88 -18.69 -14.29
N ALA A 108 6.91 -19.52 -14.67
CA ALA A 108 5.60 -19.03 -15.12
C ALA A 108 4.83 -18.37 -13.95
N LEU A 109 4.86 -18.98 -12.76
CA LEU A 109 4.26 -18.41 -11.55
C LEU A 109 4.94 -17.09 -11.16
N THR A 110 6.27 -17.01 -11.31
CA THR A 110 7.02 -15.77 -11.07
C THR A 110 6.61 -14.68 -12.05
N ALA A 111 6.54 -14.98 -13.34
CA ALA A 111 6.11 -14.03 -14.37
C ALA A 111 4.66 -13.57 -14.17
N MET A 112 3.75 -14.46 -13.76
CA MET A 112 2.37 -14.11 -13.41
C MET A 112 2.30 -13.21 -12.18
N ARG A 113 3.12 -13.45 -11.17
CA ARG A 113 3.22 -12.62 -9.96
C ARG A 113 3.70 -11.20 -10.30
N GLU A 114 4.75 -11.08 -11.14
CA GLU A 114 5.25 -9.78 -11.61
C GLU A 114 4.18 -9.03 -12.42
N LEU A 115 3.44 -9.73 -13.29
CA LEU A 115 2.33 -9.15 -14.02
C LEU A 115 1.24 -8.64 -13.07
N ALA A 116 0.90 -9.40 -12.02
CA ALA A 116 -0.08 -8.97 -11.01
C ALA A 116 0.35 -7.67 -10.31
N GLN A 117 1.63 -7.51 -9.98
CA GLN A 117 2.15 -6.26 -9.39
C GLN A 117 2.01 -5.07 -10.36
N VAL A 118 2.33 -5.26 -11.64
CA VAL A 118 2.16 -4.20 -12.65
C VAL A 118 0.70 -3.83 -12.84
N LEU A 119 -0.19 -4.81 -12.94
CA LEU A 119 -1.63 -4.58 -13.05
C LEU A 119 -2.20 -3.85 -11.83
N GLY A 120 -1.74 -4.19 -10.62
CA GLY A 120 -2.16 -3.55 -9.38
C GLY A 120 -1.82 -2.05 -9.31
N ALA A 121 -0.77 -1.61 -10.02
CA ALA A 121 -0.40 -0.21 -10.13
C ALA A 121 -1.21 0.57 -11.18
N ILE A 122 -1.95 -0.11 -12.07
CA ILE A 122 -2.75 0.52 -13.12
C ILE A 122 -4.17 0.79 -12.61
N PRO A 123 -4.65 2.06 -12.68
CA PRO A 123 -6.01 2.38 -12.28
C PRO A 123 -7.05 1.54 -13.02
N GLY A 124 -7.95 0.92 -12.26
CA GLY A 124 -9.03 0.07 -12.80
C GLY A 124 -8.65 -1.39 -13.09
N ARG A 125 -7.35 -1.79 -12.94
CA ARG A 125 -6.92 -3.18 -13.17
C ARG A 125 -6.68 -3.96 -11.86
N GLY A 126 -6.99 -3.37 -10.72
CA GLY A 126 -6.72 -3.97 -9.41
C GLY A 126 -7.42 -5.33 -9.17
N GLU A 127 -8.62 -5.52 -9.67
CA GLU A 127 -9.34 -6.80 -9.54
C GLU A 127 -8.64 -7.92 -10.31
N GLU A 128 -8.20 -7.65 -11.53
CA GLU A 128 -7.42 -8.61 -12.33
C GLU A 128 -6.09 -8.97 -11.66
N ALA A 129 -5.42 -7.97 -11.07
CA ALA A 129 -4.20 -8.19 -10.30
C ALA A 129 -4.44 -9.13 -9.11
N VAL A 130 -5.53 -8.92 -8.38
CA VAL A 130 -5.94 -9.77 -7.24
C VAL A 130 -6.23 -11.20 -7.72
N GLU A 131 -7.02 -11.38 -8.77
CA GLU A 131 -7.35 -12.71 -9.30
C GLU A 131 -6.10 -13.49 -9.74
N LEU A 132 -5.20 -12.82 -10.46
CA LEU A 132 -3.95 -13.42 -10.91
C LEU A 132 -3.06 -13.80 -9.74
N CYS A 133 -2.88 -12.91 -8.76
CA CYS A 133 -2.08 -13.17 -7.57
C CYS A 133 -2.70 -14.29 -6.70
N GLN A 134 -4.03 -14.35 -6.59
CA GLN A 134 -4.73 -15.45 -5.93
C GLN A 134 -4.49 -16.79 -6.61
N HIS A 135 -4.48 -16.81 -7.95
CA HIS A 135 -4.15 -18.01 -8.70
C HIS A 135 -2.74 -18.50 -8.38
N VAL A 136 -1.75 -17.59 -8.42
CA VAL A 136 -0.35 -17.93 -8.11
C VAL A 136 -0.21 -18.47 -6.68
N VAL A 137 -0.77 -17.78 -5.68
CA VAL A 137 -0.73 -18.24 -4.28
C VAL A 137 -1.35 -19.63 -4.14
N ARG A 138 -2.47 -19.88 -4.79
CA ARG A 138 -3.18 -21.18 -4.73
C ARG A 138 -2.33 -22.30 -5.31
N THR A 139 -1.73 -22.07 -6.45
CA THR A 139 -0.86 -23.04 -7.12
C THR A 139 0.38 -23.33 -6.29
N GLN A 140 1.06 -22.28 -5.81
CA GLN A 140 2.23 -22.43 -4.92
C GLN A 140 1.88 -23.16 -3.62
N TRP A 141 0.73 -22.85 -3.02
CA TRP A 141 0.26 -23.55 -1.83
C TRP A 141 0.06 -25.04 -2.05
N THR A 142 -0.51 -25.43 -3.21
CA THR A 142 -0.73 -26.83 -3.57
C THR A 142 0.57 -27.56 -3.84
N MET A 143 1.54 -26.89 -4.48
CA MET A 143 2.80 -27.53 -4.90
C MET A 143 3.88 -27.51 -3.81
N LEU A 144 3.99 -26.41 -3.07
CA LEU A 144 5.08 -26.14 -2.15
C LEU A 144 4.65 -26.16 -0.68
N GLY A 145 3.35 -25.99 -0.43
CA GLY A 145 2.77 -25.84 0.91
C GLY A 145 2.65 -24.38 1.34
N ASP A 146 1.89 -24.18 2.42
CA ASP A 146 1.54 -22.86 2.98
C ASP A 146 2.69 -22.16 3.71
N ARG A 147 3.76 -22.87 4.02
CA ARG A 147 4.95 -22.37 4.74
C ARG A 147 6.17 -22.17 3.87
N HIS A 148 6.06 -22.46 2.58
CA HIS A 148 7.18 -22.26 1.66
C HIS A 148 7.45 -20.78 1.45
N GLU A 149 8.71 -20.39 1.34
CA GLU A 149 9.12 -18.99 1.20
C GLU A 149 8.40 -18.26 0.06
N GLU A 150 8.34 -18.87 -1.13
CA GLU A 150 7.65 -18.28 -2.28
C GLU A 150 6.16 -18.12 -2.05
N THR A 151 5.49 -19.10 -1.41
CA THR A 151 4.08 -19.01 -1.05
C THR A 151 3.83 -17.85 -0.08
N LEU A 152 4.68 -17.71 0.94
CA LEU A 152 4.60 -16.64 1.92
C LEU A 152 4.86 -15.28 1.28
N ARG A 153 5.83 -15.17 0.37
CA ARG A 153 6.14 -13.95 -0.37
C ARG A 153 4.93 -13.49 -1.20
N THR A 154 4.37 -14.39 -2.01
CA THR A 154 3.21 -14.07 -2.84
C THR A 154 1.96 -13.78 -1.99
N SER A 155 1.83 -14.42 -0.81
CA SER A 155 0.73 -14.12 0.14
C SER A 155 0.82 -12.70 0.71
N VAL A 156 2.02 -12.18 0.97
CA VAL A 156 2.25 -10.77 1.34
C VAL A 156 1.76 -9.84 0.22
N GLU A 157 2.19 -10.10 -1.01
CA GLU A 157 1.81 -9.29 -2.18
C GLU A 157 0.29 -9.31 -2.42
N LEU A 158 -0.34 -10.49 -2.27
CA LEU A 158 -1.80 -10.59 -2.34
C LEU A 158 -2.50 -9.76 -1.27
N ALA A 159 -1.98 -9.80 -0.04
CA ALA A 159 -2.55 -9.02 1.06
C ALA A 159 -2.43 -7.51 0.82
N GLU A 160 -1.32 -7.04 0.24
CA GLU A 160 -1.10 -5.66 -0.18
C GLU A 160 -2.05 -5.26 -1.33
N LEU A 161 -2.20 -6.10 -2.36
CA LEU A 161 -3.14 -5.86 -3.46
C LEU A 161 -4.59 -5.79 -2.98
N LEU A 162 -5.01 -6.68 -2.09
CA LEU A 162 -6.34 -6.63 -1.48
C LEU A 162 -6.56 -5.35 -0.67
N HIS A 163 -5.51 -4.84 -0.01
CA HIS A 163 -5.57 -3.59 0.73
C HIS A 163 -5.75 -2.38 -0.22
N THR A 164 -4.90 -2.28 -1.23
CA THR A 164 -4.92 -1.16 -2.19
C THR A 164 -6.19 -1.13 -3.04
N THR A 165 -6.80 -2.29 -3.30
CA THR A 165 -8.10 -2.40 -4.00
C THR A 165 -9.30 -2.21 -3.08
N GLY A 166 -9.10 -1.89 -1.80
CA GLY A 166 -10.17 -1.63 -0.83
C GLY A 166 -10.89 -2.88 -0.32
N GLN A 167 -10.40 -4.08 -0.63
CA GLN A 167 -10.95 -5.34 -0.15
C GLN A 167 -10.46 -5.66 1.29
N LEU A 168 -10.71 -4.72 2.21
CA LEU A 168 -10.08 -4.67 3.53
C LEU A 168 -10.28 -5.95 4.37
N ARG A 169 -11.47 -6.57 4.34
CA ARG A 169 -11.72 -7.80 5.11
C ARG A 169 -10.93 -9.00 4.59
N LEU A 170 -10.76 -9.10 3.28
CA LEU A 170 -9.95 -10.15 2.66
C LEU A 170 -8.47 -9.90 2.92
N SER A 171 -8.04 -8.65 2.82
CA SER A 171 -6.68 -8.24 3.18
C SER A 171 -6.36 -8.55 4.65
N GLU A 172 -7.26 -8.25 5.61
CA GLU A 172 -7.09 -8.63 7.02
C GLU A 172 -6.84 -10.13 7.18
N THR A 173 -7.66 -10.95 6.51
CA THR A 173 -7.52 -12.41 6.59
C THR A 173 -6.18 -12.86 6.03
N ALA A 174 -5.80 -12.35 4.85
CA ALA A 174 -4.55 -12.69 4.19
C ALA A 174 -3.33 -12.27 5.04
N TRP A 175 -3.31 -11.05 5.58
CA TRP A 175 -2.25 -10.61 6.48
C TRP A 175 -2.16 -11.42 7.77
N ARG A 176 -3.29 -11.75 8.39
CA ARG A 176 -3.33 -12.53 9.64
C ARG A 176 -2.80 -13.95 9.45
N ASP A 177 -3.19 -14.59 8.35
CA ASP A 177 -2.73 -15.94 8.03
C ASP A 177 -1.24 -15.95 7.67
N THR A 178 -0.80 -14.97 6.85
CA THR A 178 0.62 -14.83 6.49
C THR A 178 1.49 -14.52 7.70
N PHE A 179 1.07 -13.58 8.56
CA PHE A 179 1.78 -13.28 9.81
C PHE A 179 1.94 -14.51 10.70
N ARG A 180 0.87 -15.31 10.86
CA ARG A 180 0.90 -16.54 11.66
C ARG A 180 1.88 -17.55 11.06
N ALA A 181 1.79 -17.82 9.75
CA ALA A 181 2.66 -18.77 9.09
C ALA A 181 4.14 -18.33 9.16
N GLN A 182 4.44 -17.05 8.95
CA GLN A 182 5.80 -16.52 9.11
C GLN A 182 6.29 -16.56 10.55
N ALA A 183 5.44 -16.27 11.55
CA ALA A 183 5.82 -16.36 12.95
C ALA A 183 6.17 -17.81 13.37
N GLU A 184 5.51 -18.80 12.78
CA GLU A 184 5.77 -20.22 13.04
C GLU A 184 7.01 -20.75 12.30
N THR A 185 7.30 -20.24 11.10
CA THR A 185 8.41 -20.73 10.24
C THR A 185 9.70 -19.95 10.41
N LEU A 186 9.62 -18.64 10.45
CA LEU A 186 10.76 -17.72 10.50
C LEU A 186 11.02 -17.16 11.90
N GLY A 187 10.03 -17.28 12.78
CA GLY A 187 10.06 -16.68 14.10
C GLY A 187 9.48 -15.24 14.13
N ARG A 188 9.11 -14.80 15.34
CA ARG A 188 8.45 -13.49 15.55
C ARG A 188 9.36 -12.29 15.32
N ASP A 189 10.65 -12.49 15.38
CA ASP A 189 11.65 -11.43 15.22
C ASP A 189 12.16 -11.27 13.77
N HIS A 190 11.71 -12.14 12.86
CA HIS A 190 12.11 -12.06 11.46
C HIS A 190 11.55 -10.79 10.78
N PRO A 191 12.33 -10.10 9.93
CA PRO A 191 11.91 -8.88 9.25
C PRO A 191 10.57 -9.03 8.51
N ASP A 192 10.36 -10.14 7.80
CA ASP A 192 9.11 -10.40 7.06
C ASP A 192 7.93 -10.61 8.00
N THR A 193 8.12 -11.28 9.13
CA THR A 193 7.08 -11.43 10.15
C THR A 193 6.67 -10.07 10.72
N LEU A 194 7.65 -9.20 11.00
CA LEU A 194 7.40 -7.84 11.49
C LEU A 194 6.76 -6.95 10.42
N ARG A 195 7.08 -7.15 9.13
CA ARG A 195 6.41 -6.50 8.00
C ARG A 195 4.93 -6.91 7.93
N SER A 196 4.64 -8.21 8.02
CA SER A 196 3.26 -8.70 7.99
C SER A 196 2.44 -8.25 9.19
N ALA A 197 3.04 -8.16 10.38
CA ALA A 197 2.40 -7.56 11.55
C ALA A 197 2.05 -6.08 11.32
N THR A 198 2.94 -5.33 10.67
CA THR A 198 2.70 -3.92 10.31
C THR A 198 1.60 -3.79 9.26
N GLY A 199 1.57 -4.65 8.23
CA GLY A 199 0.51 -4.68 7.22
C GLY A 199 -0.85 -5.02 7.83
N LEU A 200 -0.91 -6.02 8.73
CA LEU A 200 -2.13 -6.36 9.47
C LEU A 200 -2.63 -5.16 10.31
N ALA A 201 -1.73 -4.48 11.00
CA ALA A 201 -2.09 -3.32 11.79
C ALA A 201 -2.67 -2.19 10.92
N SER A 202 -2.07 -1.92 9.75
CA SER A 202 -2.58 -0.90 8.81
C SER A 202 -4.02 -1.20 8.37
N VAL A 203 -4.30 -2.45 7.97
CA VAL A 203 -5.67 -2.85 7.58
C VAL A 203 -6.65 -2.77 8.73
N LEU A 204 -6.24 -3.14 9.95
CA LEU A 204 -7.08 -3.01 11.14
C LEU A 204 -7.43 -1.54 11.43
N GLU A 205 -6.47 -0.63 11.24
CA GLU A 205 -6.72 0.81 11.37
C GLU A 205 -7.72 1.33 10.33
N ASP A 206 -7.61 0.89 9.07
CA ASP A 206 -8.55 1.27 8.02
C ASP A 206 -9.95 0.67 8.22
N LEU A 207 -10.04 -0.45 8.92
CA LEU A 207 -11.30 -1.02 9.40
C LEU A 207 -11.86 -0.32 10.66
N GLY A 208 -11.18 0.73 11.17
CA GLY A 208 -11.57 1.45 12.39
C GLY A 208 -11.27 0.70 13.70
N ARG A 209 -10.43 -0.33 13.64
CA ARG A 209 -10.08 -1.21 14.77
C ARG A 209 -8.68 -0.91 15.32
N ALA A 210 -8.38 0.36 15.52
CA ALA A 210 -7.08 0.84 15.99
C ALA A 210 -6.65 0.23 17.34
N ALA A 211 -7.61 -0.09 18.21
CA ALA A 211 -7.34 -0.75 19.49
C ALA A 211 -6.73 -2.17 19.33
N GLU A 212 -6.95 -2.84 18.19
CA GLU A 212 -6.33 -4.12 17.90
C GLU A 212 -4.99 -3.95 17.15
N ALA A 213 -4.82 -2.85 16.41
CA ALA A 213 -3.60 -2.53 15.69
C ALA A 213 -2.46 -2.07 16.62
N GLU A 214 -2.78 -1.27 17.65
CA GLU A 214 -1.79 -0.67 18.55
C GLU A 214 -0.85 -1.70 19.20
N PRO A 215 -1.35 -2.79 19.82
CA PRO A 215 -0.46 -3.78 20.44
C PRO A 215 0.45 -4.49 19.42
N LEU A 216 0.02 -4.66 18.18
CA LEU A 216 0.86 -5.21 17.11
C LEU A 216 2.01 -4.25 16.78
N LEU A 217 1.72 -2.95 16.60
CA LEU A 217 2.73 -1.94 16.27
C LEU A 217 3.70 -1.72 17.43
N ARG A 218 3.24 -1.79 18.67
CA ARG A 218 4.09 -1.75 19.85
C ARG A 218 5.06 -2.93 19.88
N ASP A 219 4.57 -4.17 19.67
CA ASP A 219 5.42 -5.37 19.62
C ASP A 219 6.47 -5.27 18.49
N VAL A 220 6.07 -4.80 17.30
CA VAL A 220 6.98 -4.54 16.17
C VAL A 220 8.06 -3.53 16.55
N LEU A 221 7.68 -2.40 17.16
CA LEU A 221 8.61 -1.36 17.59
C LEU A 221 9.62 -1.90 18.60
N GLU A 222 9.16 -2.60 19.63
CA GLU A 222 10.00 -3.17 20.68
C GLU A 222 11.00 -4.19 20.13
N ARG A 223 10.56 -5.06 19.23
CA ARG A 223 11.42 -6.08 18.59
C ARG A 223 12.48 -5.43 17.71
N ARG A 224 12.06 -4.52 16.81
CA ARG A 224 13.01 -3.79 15.96
C ARG A 224 14.01 -2.97 16.78
N ALA A 225 13.58 -2.32 17.86
CA ALA A 225 14.46 -1.54 18.72
C ALA A 225 15.51 -2.41 19.44
N ARG A 226 15.16 -3.63 19.85
CA ARG A 226 16.12 -4.60 20.45
C ARG A 226 17.15 -5.10 19.43
N GLN A 227 16.72 -5.36 18.19
CA GLN A 227 17.58 -5.92 17.16
C GLN A 227 18.51 -4.89 16.51
N LEU A 228 17.99 -3.71 16.22
CA LEU A 228 18.61 -2.73 15.33
C LEU A 228 19.10 -1.47 16.07
N GLY A 229 18.71 -1.31 17.33
CA GLY A 229 18.96 -0.08 18.08
C GLY A 229 17.99 1.04 17.74
N ARG A 230 17.86 1.99 18.68
CA ARG A 230 16.80 3.02 18.62
C ARG A 230 16.88 3.95 17.40
N ASP A 231 18.08 4.18 16.86
CA ASP A 231 18.30 5.14 15.77
C ASP A 231 18.25 4.52 14.37
N HIS A 232 17.94 3.22 14.29
CA HIS A 232 17.79 2.55 12.99
C HIS A 232 16.58 3.09 12.22
N PRO A 233 16.66 3.27 10.88
CA PRO A 233 15.56 3.74 10.04
C PRO A 233 14.23 3.04 10.27
N ASP A 234 14.25 1.72 10.41
CA ASP A 234 13.04 0.92 10.62
C ASP A 234 12.42 1.12 11.99
N VAL A 235 13.26 1.42 13.01
CA VAL A 235 12.78 1.75 14.36
C VAL A 235 12.15 3.13 14.37
N LEU A 236 12.73 4.11 13.68
CA LEU A 236 12.15 5.44 13.54
C LEU A 236 10.80 5.38 12.80
N SER A 237 10.71 4.57 11.73
CA SER A 237 9.46 4.34 11.01
C SER A 237 8.40 3.63 11.87
N ALA A 238 8.80 2.60 12.61
CA ALA A 238 7.90 1.88 13.53
C ALA A 238 7.42 2.79 14.68
N THR A 239 8.28 3.69 15.18
CA THR A 239 7.90 4.68 16.21
C THR A 239 6.81 5.61 15.67
N ASN A 240 6.95 6.10 14.44
CA ASN A 240 5.94 6.97 13.83
C ASN A 240 4.61 6.23 13.61
N ALA A 241 4.65 4.98 13.13
CA ALA A 241 3.46 4.16 12.95
C ALA A 241 2.74 3.88 14.28
N HIS A 242 3.49 3.50 15.32
CA HIS A 242 2.93 3.29 16.66
C HIS A 242 2.31 4.57 17.23
N ALA A 243 2.97 5.73 17.07
CA ALA A 243 2.44 7.02 17.52
C ALA A 243 1.14 7.41 16.78
N ALA A 244 1.05 7.14 15.48
CA ALA A 244 -0.17 7.34 14.71
C ALA A 244 -1.32 6.43 15.19
N SER A 245 -1.00 5.19 15.56
CA SER A 245 -1.98 4.26 16.14
C SER A 245 -2.45 4.71 17.53
N LEU A 246 -1.54 5.19 18.38
CA LEU A 246 -1.88 5.77 19.68
C LEU A 246 -2.84 6.97 19.54
N LEU A 247 -2.61 7.84 18.54
CA LEU A 247 -3.53 8.95 18.23
C LEU A 247 -4.93 8.44 17.89
N LYS A 248 -5.03 7.41 17.04
CA LYS A 248 -6.32 6.80 16.65
C LYS A 248 -7.02 6.10 17.85
N CYS A 249 -6.25 5.62 18.81
CA CYS A 249 -6.76 5.02 20.05
C CYS A 249 -7.14 6.05 21.13
N GLY A 250 -6.94 7.36 20.88
CA GLY A 250 -7.20 8.41 21.86
C GLY A 250 -6.12 8.55 22.95
N ARG A 251 -4.97 7.85 22.84
CA ARG A 251 -3.84 7.93 23.78
C ARG A 251 -2.89 9.08 23.40
N HIS A 252 -3.45 10.30 23.41
CA HIS A 252 -2.83 11.47 22.81
C HIS A 252 -1.51 11.88 23.49
N GLU A 253 -1.43 11.81 24.83
CA GLU A 253 -0.21 12.18 25.55
C GLU A 253 0.95 11.22 25.32
N GLU A 254 0.65 9.94 25.08
CA GLU A 254 1.68 8.96 24.74
C GLU A 254 2.18 9.15 23.30
N ALA A 255 1.26 9.44 22.36
CA ALA A 255 1.61 9.78 21.00
C ALA A 255 2.47 11.06 20.94
N GLU A 256 2.12 12.09 21.71
CA GLU A 256 2.91 13.33 21.81
C GLU A 256 4.34 13.06 22.28
N ARG A 257 4.49 12.32 23.39
CA ARG A 257 5.83 12.00 23.94
C ARG A 257 6.69 11.26 22.90
N ALA A 258 6.10 10.28 22.22
CA ALA A 258 6.81 9.52 21.19
C ALA A 258 7.23 10.40 20.02
N LEU A 259 6.33 11.25 19.50
CA LEU A 259 6.60 12.12 18.36
C LEU A 259 7.55 13.26 18.67
N ARG A 260 7.49 13.88 19.87
CA ARG A 260 8.46 14.86 20.31
C ARG A 260 9.88 14.33 20.41
N ALA A 261 10.02 13.07 20.81
CA ALA A 261 11.33 12.40 20.83
C ALA A 261 11.78 11.96 19.43
N LEU A 262 10.84 11.68 18.53
CA LEU A 262 11.12 11.18 17.18
C LEU A 262 11.55 12.29 16.20
N VAL A 263 10.83 13.42 16.18
CA VAL A 263 11.02 14.48 15.18
C VAL A 263 12.47 14.98 15.13
N PRO A 264 13.15 15.35 16.24
CA PRO A 264 14.54 15.78 16.17
C PRO A 264 15.47 14.71 15.58
N ARG A 265 15.26 13.44 15.92
CA ARG A 265 16.08 12.32 15.41
C ARG A 265 15.93 12.13 13.90
N LEU A 266 14.71 12.34 13.38
CA LEU A 266 14.48 12.33 11.94
C LEU A 266 15.10 13.53 11.24
N GLU A 267 15.05 14.72 11.88
CA GLU A 267 15.68 15.94 11.36
C GLU A 267 17.21 15.80 11.29
N ASP A 268 17.82 15.28 12.34
CA ASP A 268 19.26 15.05 12.39
C ASP A 268 19.72 14.02 11.35
N ARG A 269 18.91 12.99 11.11
CA ARG A 269 19.28 11.90 10.20
C ARG A 269 18.99 12.19 8.73
N TYR A 270 17.85 12.78 8.44
CA TYR A 270 17.32 12.91 7.07
C TYR A 270 17.13 14.37 6.63
N GLY A 271 17.15 15.30 7.57
CA GLY A 271 16.80 16.69 7.31
C GLY A 271 15.31 16.99 7.49
N ARG A 272 15.00 18.30 7.50
CA ARG A 272 13.64 18.80 7.78
C ARG A 272 12.63 18.50 6.69
N ASP A 273 13.10 18.42 5.45
CA ASP A 273 12.27 18.32 4.25
C ASP A 273 12.11 16.87 3.77
N HIS A 274 12.67 15.90 4.48
CA HIS A 274 12.52 14.49 4.15
C HIS A 274 11.12 14.02 4.51
N GLU A 275 10.52 13.15 3.67
CA GLU A 275 9.16 12.62 3.81
C GLU A 275 8.84 12.05 5.20
N ARG A 276 9.79 11.32 5.81
CA ARG A 276 9.64 10.75 7.16
C ARG A 276 9.54 11.82 8.24
N THR A 277 10.32 12.90 8.10
CA THR A 277 10.28 14.05 9.02
C THR A 277 8.97 14.81 8.87
N ILE A 278 8.54 15.03 7.65
CA ILE A 278 7.26 15.65 7.30
C ILE A 278 6.10 14.85 7.91
N ALA A 279 6.09 13.52 7.74
CA ALA A 279 5.04 12.65 8.28
C ALA A 279 4.98 12.71 9.82
N ALA A 280 6.12 12.62 10.50
CA ALA A 280 6.16 12.68 11.96
C ALA A 280 5.73 14.05 12.50
N ARG A 281 6.11 15.17 11.84
CA ARG A 281 5.64 16.51 12.19
C ARG A 281 4.14 16.68 11.95
N SER A 282 3.59 16.10 10.88
CA SER A 282 2.16 16.10 10.61
C SER A 282 1.38 15.38 11.70
N ASN A 283 1.87 14.20 12.12
CA ASN A 283 1.28 13.46 13.22
C ASN A 283 1.36 14.20 14.54
N LEU A 284 2.50 14.88 14.83
CA LEU A 284 2.64 15.71 16.03
C LEU A 284 1.64 16.87 16.02
N GLY A 285 1.48 17.56 14.89
CA GLY A 285 0.46 18.61 14.74
C GLY A 285 -0.95 18.09 15.00
N ALA A 286 -1.31 16.91 14.45
CA ALA A 286 -2.61 16.31 14.69
C ALA A 286 -2.84 15.94 16.17
N VAL A 287 -1.81 15.40 16.84
CA VAL A 287 -1.87 15.09 18.28
C VAL A 287 -2.06 16.37 19.12
N LEU A 288 -1.35 17.44 18.80
CA LEU A 288 -1.42 18.71 19.53
C LEU A 288 -2.82 19.34 19.42
N VAL A 289 -3.48 19.24 18.26
CA VAL A 289 -4.89 19.64 18.11
C VAL A 289 -5.80 18.84 19.03
N ARG A 290 -5.59 17.52 19.16
CA ARG A 290 -6.38 16.65 20.05
C ARG A 290 -6.13 16.93 21.54
N LEU A 291 -4.99 17.53 21.87
CA LEU A 291 -4.62 17.97 23.22
C LEU A 291 -5.02 19.42 23.49
N ASP A 292 -5.87 20.02 22.66
CA ASP A 292 -6.32 21.42 22.77
C ASP A 292 -5.16 22.43 22.75
N ARG A 293 -4.14 22.17 21.92
CA ARG A 293 -2.95 23.00 21.75
C ARG A 293 -2.74 23.40 20.27
N PRO A 294 -3.77 23.98 19.62
CA PRO A 294 -3.73 24.22 18.17
C PRO A 294 -2.70 25.31 17.78
N ALA A 295 -2.37 26.26 18.65
CA ALA A 295 -1.34 27.26 18.38
C ALA A 295 0.06 26.66 18.22
N GLU A 296 0.38 25.62 18.99
CA GLU A 296 1.63 24.88 18.85
C GLU A 296 1.62 23.96 17.63
N ALA A 297 0.47 23.31 17.37
CA ALA A 297 0.26 22.50 16.18
C ALA A 297 0.50 23.31 14.88
N GLU A 298 0.08 24.57 14.84
CA GLU A 298 0.25 25.45 13.69
C GLU A 298 1.72 25.61 13.28
N GLN A 299 2.63 25.75 14.25
CA GLN A 299 4.07 25.89 13.97
C GLN A 299 4.60 24.66 13.22
N HIS A 300 4.24 23.45 13.66
CA HIS A 300 4.65 22.20 13.03
C HIS A 300 4.01 22.05 11.64
N ILE A 301 2.72 22.32 11.51
CA ILE A 301 2.00 22.13 10.23
C ILE A 301 2.42 23.19 9.20
N ARG A 302 2.67 24.44 9.58
CA ARG A 302 3.23 25.44 8.64
C ARG A 302 4.64 25.05 8.15
N ALA A 303 5.45 24.40 9.00
CA ALA A 303 6.72 23.84 8.57
C ALA A 303 6.52 22.73 7.54
N VAL A 304 5.56 21.82 7.77
CA VAL A 304 5.19 20.76 6.81
C VAL A 304 4.74 21.36 5.47
N VAL A 305 3.89 22.39 5.47
CA VAL A 305 3.44 23.07 4.24
C VAL A 305 4.64 23.64 3.48
N ARG A 306 5.54 24.38 4.15
CA ARG A 306 6.74 24.90 3.48
C ARG A 306 7.62 23.81 2.89
N SER A 307 7.84 22.73 3.63
CA SER A 307 8.65 21.59 3.15
C SER A 307 8.03 20.91 1.93
N THR A 308 6.70 20.65 1.94
CA THR A 308 6.02 20.03 0.80
C THR A 308 5.94 20.94 -0.41
N GLU A 309 5.77 22.27 -0.23
CA GLU A 309 5.82 23.25 -1.31
C GLU A 309 7.21 23.29 -1.98
N ALA A 310 8.26 23.24 -1.17
CA ALA A 310 9.63 23.28 -1.67
C ALA A 310 10.05 21.99 -2.39
N THR A 311 9.61 20.82 -1.91
CA THR A 311 10.02 19.51 -2.45
C THR A 311 9.15 19.02 -3.60
N SER A 312 7.86 19.22 -3.51
CA SER A 312 6.87 18.64 -4.44
C SER A 312 6.14 19.71 -5.27
N GLY A 313 6.21 20.95 -4.86
CA GLY A 313 5.52 22.07 -5.52
C GLY A 313 4.11 22.36 -4.94
N PRO A 314 3.54 23.54 -5.29
CA PRO A 314 2.31 24.04 -4.67
C PRO A 314 1.02 23.29 -5.10
N HIS A 315 1.06 22.53 -6.19
CA HIS A 315 -0.08 21.81 -6.75
C HIS A 315 0.02 20.29 -6.58
N HIS A 316 0.98 19.81 -5.84
CA HIS A 316 1.14 18.39 -5.58
C HIS A 316 0.19 17.92 -4.46
N GLU A 317 -0.23 16.64 -4.52
CA GLU A 317 -1.17 16.07 -3.54
C GLU A 317 -0.65 16.13 -2.10
N SER A 318 0.66 15.93 -1.88
CA SER A 318 1.26 16.08 -0.55
C SER A 318 1.12 17.48 0.01
N THR A 319 1.23 18.52 -0.83
CA THR A 319 1.04 19.93 -0.45
C THR A 319 -0.42 20.23 -0.16
N PHE A 320 -1.35 19.69 -0.95
CA PHE A 320 -2.78 19.81 -0.66
C PHE A 320 -3.15 19.16 0.67
N THR A 321 -2.57 17.99 0.97
CA THR A 321 -2.76 17.32 2.26
C THR A 321 -2.20 18.14 3.42
N ALA A 322 -1.00 18.71 3.29
CA ALA A 322 -0.40 19.59 4.30
C ALA A 322 -1.23 20.84 4.56
N ARG A 323 -1.70 21.51 3.50
CA ARG A 323 -2.58 22.69 3.60
C ARG A 323 -3.95 22.33 4.20
N ASN A 324 -4.50 21.17 3.91
CA ASN A 324 -5.73 20.70 4.54
C ASN A 324 -5.55 20.50 6.07
N ASN A 325 -4.41 19.97 6.50
CA ASN A 325 -4.08 19.88 7.91
C ASN A 325 -3.91 21.28 8.54
N LEU A 326 -3.34 22.26 7.81
CA LEU A 326 -3.28 23.64 8.27
C LEU A 326 -4.68 24.25 8.43
N ALA A 327 -5.57 24.01 7.47
CA ALA A 327 -6.95 24.48 7.58
C ALA A 327 -7.67 23.87 8.79
N ALA A 328 -7.43 22.59 9.11
CA ALA A 328 -7.98 21.96 10.31
C ALA A 328 -7.42 22.58 11.62
N VAL A 329 -6.13 22.94 11.64
CA VAL A 329 -5.52 23.62 12.77
C VAL A 329 -6.08 25.04 12.94
N LEU A 330 -6.25 25.78 11.86
CA LEU A 330 -6.85 27.12 11.87
C LEU A 330 -8.32 27.07 12.30
N HIS A 331 -9.06 26.06 11.85
CA HIS A 331 -10.43 25.81 12.30
C HIS A 331 -10.49 25.55 13.81
N ALA A 332 -9.59 24.75 14.36
CA ALA A 332 -9.49 24.52 15.80
C ALA A 332 -9.13 25.80 16.61
N GLN A 333 -8.60 26.84 15.96
CA GLN A 333 -8.33 28.15 16.53
C GLN A 333 -9.48 29.16 16.24
N GLU A 334 -10.58 28.72 15.66
CA GLU A 334 -11.71 29.55 15.21
C GLU A 334 -11.33 30.63 14.17
N ARG A 335 -10.17 30.45 13.49
CA ARG A 335 -9.65 31.35 12.44
C ARG A 335 -10.20 30.94 11.07
N TYR A 336 -11.51 30.96 10.96
CA TYR A 336 -12.24 30.45 9.80
C TYR A 336 -11.98 31.24 8.51
N GLU A 337 -11.81 32.56 8.64
CA GLU A 337 -11.50 33.45 7.51
C GLU A 337 -10.19 33.10 6.81
N GLU A 338 -9.24 32.50 7.55
CA GLU A 338 -8.00 31.96 6.97
C GLU A 338 -8.16 30.54 6.44
N ALA A 339 -8.99 29.70 7.08
CA ALA A 339 -9.18 28.32 6.70
C ALA A 339 -9.99 28.16 5.40
N VAL A 340 -11.05 28.95 5.21
CA VAL A 340 -11.94 28.88 4.03
C VAL A 340 -11.19 29.04 2.70
N PRO A 341 -10.39 30.13 2.49
CA PRO A 341 -9.66 30.29 1.24
C PRO A 341 -8.65 29.16 0.96
N ILE A 342 -8.02 28.61 2.00
CA ILE A 342 -7.11 27.47 1.86
C ILE A 342 -7.90 26.25 1.33
N LEU A 343 -9.03 25.91 1.94
CA LEU A 343 -9.85 24.77 1.54
C LEU A 343 -10.44 24.94 0.14
N ARG A 344 -10.85 26.15 -0.25
CA ARG A 344 -11.30 26.43 -1.62
C ARG A 344 -10.20 26.23 -2.65
N ALA A 345 -8.99 26.70 -2.35
CA ALA A 345 -7.83 26.50 -3.23
C ALA A 345 -7.46 25.02 -3.38
N ILE A 346 -7.48 24.24 -2.27
CA ILE A 346 -7.27 22.79 -2.31
C ILE A 346 -8.36 22.11 -3.12
N LEU A 347 -9.63 22.44 -2.91
CA LEU A 347 -10.75 21.85 -3.63
C LEU A 347 -10.61 22.06 -5.14
N SER A 348 -10.33 23.31 -5.55
CA SER A 348 -10.09 23.62 -6.97
C SER A 348 -8.92 22.83 -7.55
N GLY A 349 -7.81 22.75 -6.82
CA GLY A 349 -6.62 22.00 -7.26
C GLY A 349 -6.88 20.49 -7.38
N ARG A 350 -7.58 19.88 -6.41
CA ARG A 350 -7.94 18.47 -6.45
C ARG A 350 -8.96 18.13 -7.53
N VAL A 351 -9.91 19.01 -7.79
CA VAL A 351 -10.83 18.88 -8.94
C VAL A 351 -10.04 18.87 -10.25
N ALA A 352 -9.09 19.75 -10.41
CA ALA A 352 -8.24 19.80 -11.62
C ALA A 352 -7.33 18.56 -11.77
N LEU A 353 -6.82 18.03 -10.66
CA LEU A 353 -5.86 16.91 -10.66
C LEU A 353 -6.54 15.55 -10.76
N HIS A 354 -7.63 15.33 -10.03
CA HIS A 354 -8.26 14.03 -9.85
C HIS A 354 -9.69 13.96 -10.37
N GLY A 355 -10.32 15.11 -10.62
CA GLY A 355 -11.75 15.20 -10.93
C GLY A 355 -12.62 15.44 -9.69
N ASP A 356 -13.86 15.82 -9.97
CA ASP A 356 -14.83 16.26 -8.96
C ASP A 356 -15.31 15.12 -8.04
N ASP A 357 -15.41 13.92 -8.61
CA ASP A 357 -15.95 12.71 -7.96
C ASP A 357 -14.92 11.89 -7.19
N HIS A 358 -13.64 12.25 -7.27
CA HIS A 358 -12.58 11.50 -6.62
C HIS A 358 -12.73 11.51 -5.09
N PRO A 359 -12.53 10.40 -4.37
CA PRO A 359 -12.77 10.32 -2.93
C PRO A 359 -12.08 11.41 -2.11
N ILE A 360 -10.83 11.76 -2.47
CA ILE A 360 -10.07 12.79 -1.77
C ILE A 360 -10.63 14.22 -2.03
N THR A 361 -11.20 14.46 -3.22
CA THR A 361 -11.89 15.71 -3.57
C THR A 361 -13.17 15.84 -2.76
N VAL A 362 -13.93 14.74 -2.64
CA VAL A 362 -15.16 14.69 -1.83
C VAL A 362 -14.86 14.97 -0.35
N VAL A 363 -13.79 14.41 0.20
CA VAL A 363 -13.36 14.70 1.58
C VAL A 363 -13.01 16.18 1.77
N THR A 364 -12.33 16.79 0.80
CA THR A 364 -12.03 18.24 0.89
C THR A 364 -13.27 19.09 0.86
N ARG A 365 -14.25 18.71 0.03
CA ARG A 365 -15.56 19.37 -0.06
C ARG A 365 -16.31 19.27 1.26
N ASP A 366 -16.31 18.10 1.92
CA ASP A 366 -16.90 17.92 3.25
C ASP A 366 -16.19 18.79 4.32
N ASN A 367 -14.85 18.85 4.30
CA ASN A 367 -14.10 19.72 5.20
C ASN A 367 -14.45 21.20 5.00
N LEU A 368 -14.54 21.66 3.75
CA LEU A 368 -14.96 23.05 3.46
C LEU A 368 -16.38 23.31 3.95
N ALA A 369 -17.31 22.40 3.73
CA ALA A 369 -18.67 22.54 4.20
C ALA A 369 -18.77 22.66 5.72
N ASN A 370 -17.97 21.89 6.47
CA ASN A 370 -17.91 21.97 7.93
C ASN A 370 -17.46 23.37 8.39
N VAL A 371 -16.40 23.92 7.82
CA VAL A 371 -15.92 25.25 8.18
C VAL A 371 -16.95 26.33 7.80
N LEU A 372 -17.63 26.20 6.66
CA LEU A 372 -18.68 27.11 6.23
C LEU A 372 -19.91 27.11 7.16
N ILE A 373 -20.24 25.95 7.76
CA ILE A 373 -21.29 25.87 8.79
C ILE A 373 -20.91 26.76 9.98
N ASP A 374 -19.68 26.64 10.48
CA ASP A 374 -19.22 27.38 11.67
C ASP A 374 -19.09 28.90 11.41
N VAL A 375 -18.86 29.28 10.15
CA VAL A 375 -18.88 30.70 9.72
C VAL A 375 -20.31 31.23 9.51
N GLY A 376 -21.33 30.38 9.45
CA GLY A 376 -22.71 30.76 9.17
C GLY A 376 -23.08 30.84 7.68
N HIS A 377 -22.21 30.36 6.79
CA HIS A 377 -22.50 30.30 5.34
C HIS A 377 -23.32 29.04 5.01
N HIS A 378 -24.50 28.93 5.62
CA HIS A 378 -25.32 27.72 5.63
C HIS A 378 -25.80 27.29 4.24
N THR A 379 -26.11 28.22 3.36
CA THR A 379 -26.59 27.91 1.99
C THR A 379 -25.47 27.20 1.18
N GLU A 380 -24.28 27.79 1.15
CA GLU A 380 -23.13 27.20 0.44
C GLU A 380 -22.74 25.83 1.05
N ALA A 381 -22.74 25.76 2.39
CA ALA A 381 -22.45 24.50 3.08
C ALA A 381 -23.44 23.39 2.71
N ALA A 382 -24.75 23.71 2.63
CA ALA A 382 -25.79 22.77 2.25
C ALA A 382 -25.63 22.26 0.81
N GLU A 383 -25.25 23.13 -0.13
CA GLU A 383 -24.96 22.74 -1.52
C GLU A 383 -23.77 21.76 -1.62
N LEU A 384 -22.70 22.06 -0.88
CA LEU A 384 -21.51 21.18 -0.85
C LEU A 384 -21.83 19.83 -0.21
N LEU A 385 -22.55 19.81 0.92
CA LEU A 385 -22.95 18.57 1.59
C LEU A 385 -23.90 17.72 0.76
N ASP A 386 -24.81 18.35 0.02
CA ASP A 386 -25.72 17.64 -0.89
C ASP A 386 -24.93 16.89 -2.00
N ARG A 387 -23.89 17.53 -2.52
CA ARG A 387 -22.95 16.88 -3.47
C ARG A 387 -22.19 15.74 -2.78
N CYS A 388 -21.62 15.97 -1.59
CA CYS A 388 -20.94 14.94 -0.82
C CYS A 388 -21.83 13.73 -0.53
N ALA A 389 -23.09 13.94 -0.16
CA ALA A 389 -24.04 12.86 0.13
C ALA A 389 -24.33 12.00 -1.12
N ARG A 390 -24.49 12.63 -2.30
CA ARG A 390 -24.62 11.89 -3.57
C ARG A 390 -23.38 11.04 -3.87
N ASP A 391 -22.19 11.62 -3.72
CA ASP A 391 -20.92 10.95 -4.00
C ASP A 391 -20.65 9.80 -3.01
N TYR A 392 -20.87 10.02 -1.72
CA TYR A 392 -20.74 8.96 -0.71
C TYR A 392 -21.72 7.81 -0.92
N ARG A 393 -22.97 8.12 -1.31
CA ARG A 393 -23.98 7.09 -1.60
C ARG A 393 -23.60 6.24 -2.80
N ARG A 394 -23.07 6.88 -3.87
CA ARG A 394 -22.62 6.20 -5.08
C ARG A 394 -21.39 5.33 -4.83
N THR A 395 -20.41 5.85 -4.08
CA THR A 395 -19.11 5.20 -3.88
C THR A 395 -19.16 4.11 -2.82
N TYR A 396 -19.85 4.34 -1.70
CA TYR A 396 -19.80 3.48 -0.53
C TYR A 396 -21.15 2.83 -0.16
N GLY A 397 -22.22 3.20 -0.84
CA GLY A 397 -23.56 2.70 -0.56
C GLY A 397 -24.28 3.38 0.62
N PRO A 398 -25.56 3.00 0.86
CA PRO A 398 -26.48 3.74 1.76
C PRO A 398 -26.17 3.63 3.24
N GLY A 399 -25.29 2.70 3.67
CA GLY A 399 -24.97 2.47 5.07
C GLY A 399 -23.71 3.16 5.59
N HIS A 400 -23.00 3.88 4.73
CA HIS A 400 -21.68 4.40 5.08
C HIS A 400 -21.72 5.53 6.11
N PRO A 401 -20.86 5.55 7.14
CA PRO A 401 -20.89 6.57 8.21
C PRO A 401 -20.77 8.01 7.72
N ARG A 402 -19.93 8.28 6.70
CA ARG A 402 -19.77 9.63 6.14
C ARG A 402 -21.03 10.12 5.42
N LEU A 403 -21.77 9.20 4.76
CA LEU A 403 -23.06 9.55 4.16
C LEU A 403 -24.04 9.98 5.24
N ARG A 404 -24.20 9.21 6.31
CA ARG A 404 -25.10 9.56 7.43
C ARG A 404 -24.71 10.89 8.04
N ALA A 405 -23.42 11.11 8.30
CA ALA A 405 -22.96 12.40 8.85
C ALA A 405 -23.27 13.60 7.94
N ALA A 406 -23.14 13.44 6.62
CA ALA A 406 -23.52 14.49 5.67
C ALA A 406 -25.02 14.71 5.64
N GLU A 407 -25.84 13.66 5.68
CA GLU A 407 -27.30 13.73 5.72
C GLU A 407 -27.82 14.37 7.02
N ASP A 408 -27.23 14.03 8.16
CA ASP A 408 -27.56 14.62 9.48
C ASP A 408 -27.29 16.13 9.50
N LYS A 409 -26.13 16.58 8.97
CA LYS A 409 -25.80 18.00 8.83
C LYS A 409 -26.76 18.73 7.88
N LEU A 410 -27.12 18.11 6.75
CA LEU A 410 -28.12 18.67 5.82
C LEU A 410 -29.50 18.81 6.46
N ALA A 411 -29.91 17.81 7.23
CA ALA A 411 -31.18 17.87 7.96
C ALA A 411 -31.17 19.02 8.98
N TRP A 412 -30.05 19.18 9.71
CA TRP A 412 -29.89 20.30 10.64
C TRP A 412 -29.92 21.67 9.93
N LEU A 413 -29.21 21.83 8.81
CA LEU A 413 -29.16 23.07 8.05
C LEU A 413 -30.52 23.45 7.43
N ARG A 414 -31.39 22.47 7.19
CA ARG A 414 -32.73 22.66 6.59
C ARG A 414 -33.84 22.74 7.64
N SER A 415 -33.53 22.49 8.91
CA SER A 415 -34.50 22.69 9.98
C SER A 415 -34.73 24.17 10.20
N PRO A 416 -36.01 24.59 10.34
CA PRO A 416 -36.41 26.00 10.46
C PRO A 416 -35.94 26.65 11.77
#